data_5f77ab79cd13a315203724f6588991af
#
_entry.id   5f77ab79cd13a315203724f6588991af
#
_cell.length_a   1.000
_cell.length_b   1.000
_cell.length_c   1.000
_cell.angle_alpha   90.00
_cell.angle_beta   90.00
_cell.angle_gamma   90.00
#
_symmetry.space_group_name_H-M   'P 1'
#
loop_
_entity.id
_entity.type
_entity.pdbx_description
1 polymer ?
#
loop_
_entity_poly.entity_id
_entity_poly.type
_entity_poly.pdbx_seq_one_letter_code
_entity_poly.pdbx_strand_id
1 'polypeptide(L)'
;MYLRVVMKDSNLKSERTKQFIVERTAPIFNEKGYAGTSLSDLTNATGLSKGSIYGNFDNKDEVALAAFDYNFACVTEYIKKKMLATESSIDRLLVYPRVYRDFLKIPFLKAGCPILNTSTEADDTHPELKQRALGALAFWKTYIANQIKRGIQRGEIRTTTNPTEVAVILISLVEGAIMQAKVTGKPTELRIAMNYLEKLIIELKV
;
A
#
# COMPACT_ATOMS: atom_id res chain seq x y z
N MET A 1 -43.05 3.53 0.12
CA MET A 1 -42.10 4.54 0.62
C MET A 1 -41.33 4.05 1.85
N TYR A 2 -41.98 3.42 2.83
CA TYR A 2 -41.34 2.92 4.07
C TYR A 2 -40.26 1.84 3.84
N LEU A 3 -40.49 0.86 2.98
CA LEU A 3 -39.54 -0.21 2.64
C LEU A 3 -38.26 0.31 1.99
N ARG A 4 -38.29 1.38 1.22
CA ARG A 4 -37.12 1.96 0.56
C ARG A 4 -36.19 2.73 1.51
N VAL A 5 -36.74 3.30 2.58
CA VAL A 5 -36.00 3.98 3.64
C VAL A 5 -35.30 2.96 4.54
N VAL A 6 -36.01 1.90 4.96
CA VAL A 6 -35.47 0.84 5.81
C VAL A 6 -34.34 0.05 5.11
N MET A 7 -34.45 -0.23 3.80
CA MET A 7 -33.39 -0.86 3.02
C MET A 7 -32.17 0.05 2.85
N LYS A 8 -32.34 1.36 2.76
CA LYS A 8 -31.24 2.31 2.67
C LYS A 8 -30.45 2.41 3.98
N ASP A 9 -31.15 2.39 5.12
CA ASP A 9 -30.52 2.43 6.44
C ASP A 9 -29.83 1.10 6.81
N SER A 10 -30.39 -0.05 6.42
CA SER A 10 -29.77 -1.36 6.64
C SER A 10 -28.49 -1.52 5.81
N ASN A 11 -28.48 -1.05 4.53
CA ASN A 11 -27.29 -1.03 3.69
C ASN A 11 -26.20 -0.12 4.28
N LEU A 12 -26.56 1.06 4.76
CA LEU A 12 -25.60 1.98 5.39
C LEU A 12 -24.99 1.38 6.67
N LYS A 13 -25.78 0.65 7.45
CA LYS A 13 -25.30 -0.03 8.66
C LYS A 13 -24.35 -1.18 8.31
N SER A 14 -24.69 -1.97 7.31
CA SER A 14 -23.82 -3.06 6.83
C SER A 14 -22.49 -2.53 6.30
N GLU A 15 -22.51 -1.50 5.46
CA GLU A 15 -21.30 -0.88 4.93
C GLU A 15 -20.39 -0.32 6.05
N ARG A 16 -20.97 0.31 7.07
CA ARG A 16 -20.21 0.78 8.24
C ARG A 16 -19.59 -0.37 9.03
N THR A 17 -20.32 -1.48 9.16
CA THR A 17 -19.77 -2.67 9.84
C THR A 17 -18.65 -3.32 9.02
N LYS A 18 -18.81 -3.43 7.70
CA LYS A 18 -17.74 -3.90 6.80
C LYS A 18 -16.49 -3.03 6.94
N GLN A 19 -16.65 -1.72 6.85
CA GLN A 19 -15.54 -0.78 6.99
C GLN A 19 -14.84 -0.93 8.34
N PHE A 20 -15.59 -1.03 9.42
CA PHE A 20 -15.05 -1.24 10.77
C PHE A 20 -14.24 -2.56 10.86
N ILE A 21 -14.77 -3.66 10.31
CA ILE A 21 -14.07 -4.95 10.28
C ILE A 21 -12.75 -4.81 9.52
N VAL A 22 -12.77 -4.21 8.34
CA VAL A 22 -11.58 -4.01 7.50
C VAL A 22 -10.54 -3.17 8.22
N GLU A 23 -10.90 -2.04 8.78
CA GLU A 23 -9.98 -1.13 9.49
C GLU A 23 -9.29 -1.82 10.67
N ARG A 24 -10.00 -2.69 11.39
CA ARG A 24 -9.46 -3.42 12.53
C ARG A 24 -8.60 -4.61 12.14
N THR A 25 -8.87 -5.24 11.01
CA THR A 25 -8.20 -6.49 10.61
C THR A 25 -7.08 -6.26 9.59
N ALA A 26 -7.11 -5.18 8.82
CA ALA A 26 -6.12 -4.89 7.80
C ALA A 26 -4.68 -4.83 8.33
N PRO A 27 -4.36 -4.20 9.48
CA PRO A 27 -3.02 -4.25 10.04
C PRO A 27 -2.56 -5.68 10.37
N ILE A 28 -3.47 -6.54 10.81
CA ILE A 28 -3.17 -7.93 11.19
C ILE A 28 -2.81 -8.75 9.95
N PHE A 29 -3.60 -8.64 8.88
CA PHE A 29 -3.28 -9.29 7.62
C PHE A 29 -1.96 -8.79 7.03
N ASN A 30 -1.63 -7.51 7.17
CA ASN A 30 -0.34 -6.99 6.70
C ASN A 30 0.85 -7.48 7.54
N GLU A 31 0.64 -7.75 8.84
CA GLU A 31 1.69 -8.21 9.74
C GLU A 31 1.89 -9.73 9.70
N LYS A 32 0.78 -10.50 9.76
CA LYS A 32 0.80 -11.96 9.90
C LYS A 32 0.63 -12.71 8.57
N GLY A 33 0.24 -12.00 7.51
CA GLY A 33 -0.17 -12.58 6.24
C GLY A 33 -1.55 -13.24 6.30
N TYR A 34 -1.99 -13.77 5.16
CA TYR A 34 -3.25 -14.49 5.04
C TYR A 34 -3.24 -15.80 5.85
N ALA A 35 -2.22 -16.63 5.66
CA ALA A 35 -2.13 -17.92 6.34
C ALA A 35 -1.98 -17.77 7.86
N GLY A 36 -1.20 -16.78 8.30
CA GLY A 36 -0.94 -16.52 9.72
C GLY A 36 -2.08 -15.82 10.46
N THR A 37 -3.10 -15.31 9.77
CA THR A 37 -4.25 -14.65 10.39
C THR A 37 -5.37 -15.66 10.68
N SER A 38 -5.69 -15.87 11.95
CA SER A 38 -6.75 -16.75 12.38
C SER A 38 -8.10 -16.03 12.55
N LEU A 39 -9.20 -16.81 12.62
CA LEU A 39 -10.51 -16.27 12.99
C LEU A 39 -10.50 -15.62 14.38
N SER A 40 -9.73 -16.19 15.31
CA SER A 40 -9.57 -15.62 16.66
C SER A 40 -8.91 -14.24 16.59
N ASP A 41 -7.95 -14.03 15.70
CA ASP A 41 -7.36 -12.70 15.48
C ASP A 41 -8.43 -11.69 15.02
N LEU A 42 -9.31 -12.11 14.09
CA LEU A 42 -10.37 -11.23 13.58
C LEU A 42 -11.40 -10.89 14.66
N THR A 43 -11.85 -11.89 15.42
CA THR A 43 -12.82 -11.66 16.51
C THR A 43 -12.22 -10.81 17.64
N ASN A 44 -10.97 -11.05 18.02
CA ASN A 44 -10.30 -10.28 19.05
C ASN A 44 -10.07 -8.81 18.62
N ALA A 45 -9.69 -8.56 17.37
CA ALA A 45 -9.44 -7.21 16.86
C ALA A 45 -10.73 -6.38 16.74
N THR A 46 -11.84 -7.04 16.40
CA THR A 46 -13.12 -6.36 16.15
C THR A 46 -14.04 -6.35 17.37
N GLY A 47 -13.88 -7.28 18.31
CA GLY A 47 -14.84 -7.52 19.38
C GLY A 47 -16.16 -8.14 18.89
N LEU A 48 -16.22 -8.54 17.61
CA LEU A 48 -17.42 -9.13 17.01
C LEU A 48 -17.39 -10.67 17.07
N SER A 49 -18.57 -11.28 17.10
CA SER A 49 -18.69 -12.73 16.96
C SER A 49 -18.35 -13.18 15.53
N LYS A 50 -17.97 -14.47 15.37
CA LYS A 50 -17.82 -15.12 14.05
C LYS A 50 -19.02 -14.88 13.14
N GLY A 51 -20.23 -15.05 13.67
CA GLY A 51 -21.47 -14.86 12.92
C GLY A 51 -21.66 -13.41 12.45
N SER A 52 -21.21 -12.42 13.25
CA SER A 52 -21.28 -11.03 12.87
C SER A 52 -20.28 -10.68 11.76
N ILE A 53 -19.07 -11.25 11.79
CA ILE A 53 -18.06 -11.05 10.74
C ILE A 53 -18.56 -11.68 9.43
N TYR A 54 -18.93 -12.94 9.44
CA TYR A 54 -19.39 -13.69 8.25
C TYR A 54 -20.86 -13.42 7.86
N GLY A 55 -21.57 -12.57 8.57
CA GLY A 55 -22.79 -11.94 8.11
C GLY A 55 -22.56 -10.71 7.22
N ASN A 56 -21.31 -10.21 7.19
CA ASN A 56 -20.87 -9.10 6.34
C ASN A 56 -19.88 -9.52 5.25
N PHE A 57 -19.20 -10.65 5.40
CA PHE A 57 -18.22 -11.22 4.45
C PHE A 57 -18.50 -12.71 4.30
N ASP A 58 -18.45 -13.22 3.09
CA ASP A 58 -18.77 -14.63 2.82
C ASP A 58 -17.75 -15.58 3.46
N ASN A 59 -16.48 -15.18 3.53
CA ASN A 59 -15.38 -15.99 4.03
C ASN A 59 -14.19 -15.13 4.44
N LYS A 60 -13.10 -15.78 4.89
CA LYS A 60 -11.85 -15.13 5.28
C LYS A 60 -11.15 -14.46 4.09
N ASP A 61 -11.29 -15.02 2.89
CA ASP A 61 -10.67 -14.51 1.67
C ASP A 61 -11.20 -13.11 1.34
N GLU A 62 -12.53 -12.93 1.43
CA GLU A 62 -13.16 -11.62 1.23
C GLU A 62 -12.67 -10.57 2.23
N VAL A 63 -12.52 -10.95 3.50
CA VAL A 63 -11.96 -10.04 4.51
C VAL A 63 -10.50 -9.69 4.17
N ALA A 64 -9.70 -10.67 3.76
CA ALA A 64 -8.30 -10.48 3.41
C ALA A 64 -8.12 -9.60 2.17
N LEU A 65 -8.94 -9.80 1.14
CA LEU A 65 -8.94 -8.95 -0.06
C LEU A 65 -9.29 -7.50 0.27
N ALA A 66 -10.34 -7.29 1.05
CA ALA A 66 -10.74 -5.96 1.51
C ALA A 66 -9.67 -5.31 2.42
N ALA A 67 -9.02 -6.10 3.27
CA ALA A 67 -7.91 -5.66 4.11
C ALA A 67 -6.68 -5.23 3.30
N PHE A 68 -6.34 -5.97 2.23
CA PHE A 68 -5.30 -5.58 1.30
C PHE A 68 -5.61 -4.25 0.61
N ASP A 69 -6.82 -4.15 0.05
CA ASP A 69 -7.27 -2.93 -0.64
C ASP A 69 -7.21 -1.70 0.29
N TYR A 70 -7.63 -1.86 1.54
CA TYR A 70 -7.56 -0.80 2.56
C TYR A 70 -6.11 -0.40 2.88
N ASN A 71 -5.22 -1.37 3.14
CA ASN A 71 -3.81 -1.10 3.41
C ASN A 71 -3.15 -0.37 2.24
N PHE A 72 -3.41 -0.81 1.01
CA PHE A 72 -2.90 -0.17 -0.20
C PHE A 72 -3.44 1.25 -0.38
N ALA A 73 -4.73 1.46 -0.11
CA ALA A 73 -5.34 2.78 -0.15
C ALA A 73 -4.70 3.74 0.87
N CYS A 74 -4.46 3.31 2.12
CA CYS A 74 -3.81 4.11 3.15
C CYS A 74 -2.43 4.60 2.70
N VAL A 75 -1.60 3.71 2.13
CA VAL A 75 -0.27 4.07 1.62
C VAL A 75 -0.37 5.05 0.46
N THR A 76 -1.24 4.74 -0.50
CA THR A 76 -1.42 5.55 -1.71
C THR A 76 -1.91 6.96 -1.39
N GLU A 77 -2.92 7.10 -0.54
CA GLU A 77 -3.46 8.40 -0.13
C GLU A 77 -2.44 9.20 0.68
N TYR A 78 -1.67 8.56 1.55
CA TYR A 78 -0.62 9.24 2.29
C TYR A 78 0.46 9.82 1.37
N ILE A 79 0.94 9.03 0.39
CA ILE A 79 1.92 9.49 -0.60
C ILE A 79 1.33 10.60 -1.47
N LYS A 80 0.12 10.42 -2.00
CA LYS A 80 -0.57 11.45 -2.79
C LYS A 80 -0.70 12.77 -2.03
N LYS A 81 -1.13 12.72 -0.75
CA LYS A 81 -1.26 13.91 0.09
C LYS A 81 0.08 14.66 0.23
N LYS A 82 1.18 13.93 0.40
CA LYS A 82 2.52 14.54 0.46
C LYS A 82 2.93 15.16 -0.88
N MET A 83 2.59 14.51 -2.00
CA MET A 83 2.87 15.02 -3.34
C MET A 83 2.06 16.27 -3.69
N LEU A 84 0.84 16.41 -3.18
CA LEU A 84 0.01 17.61 -3.40
C LEU A 84 0.62 18.86 -2.79
N ALA A 85 1.50 18.73 -1.81
CA ALA A 85 2.24 19.84 -1.19
C ALA A 85 3.51 20.23 -1.97
N THR A 86 3.75 19.65 -3.16
CA THR A 86 4.93 19.88 -3.98
C THR A 86 4.53 20.37 -5.38
N GLU A 87 5.36 21.24 -5.98
CA GLU A 87 5.09 21.83 -7.28
C GLU A 87 5.79 21.09 -8.43
N SER A 88 7.07 20.73 -8.25
CA SER A 88 7.87 20.10 -9.29
C SER A 88 7.70 18.58 -9.35
N SER A 89 7.93 17.99 -10.53
CA SER A 89 7.94 16.55 -10.72
C SER A 89 9.08 15.88 -9.96
N ILE A 90 10.21 16.53 -9.82
CA ILE A 90 11.35 16.05 -9.03
C ILE A 90 10.96 15.98 -7.55
N ASP A 91 10.36 17.03 -6.98
CA ASP A 91 9.93 17.02 -5.58
C ASP A 91 8.87 15.96 -5.30
N ARG A 92 7.96 15.70 -6.25
CA ARG A 92 6.99 14.61 -6.16
C ARG A 92 7.66 13.25 -6.10
N LEU A 93 8.67 13.01 -6.91
CA LEU A 93 9.44 11.77 -6.87
C LEU A 93 10.23 11.63 -5.56
N LEU A 94 10.78 12.73 -5.04
CA LEU A 94 11.49 12.77 -3.74
C LEU A 94 10.59 12.46 -2.54
N VAL A 95 9.27 12.51 -2.68
CA VAL A 95 8.34 12.07 -1.62
C VAL A 95 8.57 10.59 -1.26
N TYR A 96 8.87 9.74 -2.25
CA TYR A 96 9.10 8.31 -2.00
C TYR A 96 10.27 8.05 -1.04
N PRO A 97 11.51 8.45 -1.32
CA PRO A 97 12.61 8.20 -0.40
C PRO A 97 12.40 8.89 0.95
N ARG A 98 11.77 10.06 1.01
CA ARG A 98 11.48 10.78 2.27
C ARG A 98 10.47 10.03 3.13
N VAL A 99 9.41 9.48 2.56
CA VAL A 99 8.38 8.71 3.28
C VAL A 99 8.96 7.37 3.74
N TYR A 100 9.59 6.63 2.83
CA TYR A 100 10.04 5.29 3.15
C TYR A 100 11.27 5.26 4.06
N ARG A 101 12.08 6.32 4.12
CA ARG A 101 13.18 6.46 5.11
C ARG A 101 12.69 6.31 6.55
N ASP A 102 11.47 6.76 6.84
CA ASP A 102 10.86 6.75 8.16
C ASP A 102 9.64 5.80 8.25
N PHE A 103 9.53 4.81 7.36
CA PHE A 103 8.33 3.97 7.27
C PHE A 103 7.97 3.27 8.59
N LEU A 104 8.95 2.87 9.39
CA LEU A 104 8.73 2.24 10.71
C LEU A 104 8.01 3.16 11.70
N LYS A 105 8.04 4.47 11.49
CA LYS A 105 7.33 5.47 12.31
C LYS A 105 5.90 5.72 11.85
N ILE A 106 5.53 5.23 10.66
CA ILE A 106 4.21 5.41 10.07
C ILE A 106 3.35 4.21 10.45
N PRO A 107 2.26 4.39 11.24
CA PRO A 107 1.53 3.27 11.86
C PRO A 107 1.10 2.18 10.87
N PHE A 108 0.52 2.55 9.72
CA PHE A 108 0.03 1.60 8.72
C PHE A 108 1.14 1.00 7.82
N LEU A 109 2.38 1.52 7.89
CA LEU A 109 3.55 0.96 7.23
C LEU A 109 4.47 0.17 8.17
N LYS A 110 4.24 0.22 9.48
CA LYS A 110 5.10 -0.42 10.48
C LYS A 110 5.26 -1.93 10.23
N ALA A 111 4.21 -2.59 9.76
CA ALA A 111 4.25 -3.99 9.36
C ALA A 111 4.97 -4.25 8.02
N GLY A 112 5.34 -3.21 7.28
CA GLY A 112 5.96 -3.26 5.94
C GLY A 112 5.00 -2.86 4.83
N CYS A 113 5.50 -2.90 3.59
CA CYS A 113 4.68 -2.61 2.42
C CYS A 113 3.64 -3.71 2.18
N PRO A 114 2.36 -3.39 2.05
CA PRO A 114 1.33 -4.40 1.79
C PRO A 114 1.53 -5.14 0.46
N ILE A 115 2.09 -4.47 -0.56
CA ILE A 115 2.39 -5.11 -1.84
C ILE A 115 3.47 -6.17 -1.65
N LEU A 116 4.59 -5.83 -1.02
CA LEU A 116 5.70 -6.77 -0.77
C LEU A 116 5.22 -7.97 0.06
N ASN A 117 4.60 -7.71 1.21
CA ASN A 117 4.17 -8.76 2.13
C ASN A 117 3.20 -9.74 1.44
N THR A 118 2.18 -9.20 0.73
CA THR A 118 1.20 -10.03 0.04
C THR A 118 1.80 -10.74 -1.18
N SER A 119 2.68 -10.09 -1.94
CA SER A 119 3.29 -10.72 -3.12
C SER A 119 4.12 -11.94 -2.74
N THR A 120 4.92 -11.85 -1.67
CA THR A 120 5.80 -12.95 -1.24
C THR A 120 5.06 -14.13 -0.60
N GLU A 121 3.84 -13.91 -0.10
CA GLU A 121 3.02 -14.99 0.46
C GLU A 121 2.07 -15.60 -0.56
N ALA A 122 1.50 -14.77 -1.43
CA ALA A 122 0.35 -15.15 -2.26
C ALA A 122 0.71 -15.54 -3.69
N ASP A 123 1.98 -15.40 -4.10
CA ASP A 123 2.41 -15.65 -5.47
C ASP A 123 2.11 -17.09 -5.97
N ASP A 124 2.26 -18.08 -5.09
CA ASP A 124 1.99 -19.49 -5.41
C ASP A 124 0.79 -20.07 -4.64
N THR A 125 0.22 -19.32 -3.68
CA THR A 125 -0.71 -19.89 -2.69
C THR A 125 -2.13 -19.34 -2.75
N HIS A 126 -2.31 -18.08 -3.23
CA HIS A 126 -3.61 -17.40 -3.21
C HIS A 126 -3.83 -16.55 -4.46
N PRO A 127 -4.48 -17.08 -5.51
CA PRO A 127 -4.60 -16.41 -6.81
C PRO A 127 -5.25 -15.02 -6.75
N GLU A 128 -6.27 -14.82 -5.92
CA GLU A 128 -6.98 -13.54 -5.83
C GLU A 128 -6.13 -12.45 -5.14
N LEU A 129 -5.42 -12.79 -4.07
CA LEU A 129 -4.47 -11.86 -3.44
C LEU A 129 -3.29 -11.55 -4.37
N LYS A 130 -2.79 -12.54 -5.11
CA LYS A 130 -1.79 -12.33 -6.18
C LYS A 130 -2.28 -11.31 -7.20
N GLN A 131 -3.53 -11.42 -7.67
CA GLN A 131 -4.10 -10.47 -8.62
C GLN A 131 -4.24 -9.06 -8.03
N ARG A 132 -4.61 -8.94 -6.76
CA ARG A 132 -4.62 -7.64 -6.06
C ARG A 132 -3.23 -7.02 -5.97
N ALA A 133 -2.24 -7.80 -5.56
CA ALA A 133 -0.85 -7.34 -5.47
C ALA A 133 -0.30 -6.94 -6.86
N LEU A 134 -0.59 -7.71 -7.90
CA LEU A 134 -0.22 -7.41 -9.29
C LEU A 134 -0.84 -6.08 -9.75
N GLY A 135 -2.14 -5.88 -9.49
CA GLY A 135 -2.85 -4.64 -9.82
C GLY A 135 -2.26 -3.43 -9.09
N ALA A 136 -1.97 -3.57 -7.80
CA ALA A 136 -1.35 -2.53 -6.99
C ALA A 136 0.06 -2.16 -7.47
N LEU A 137 0.88 -3.17 -7.80
CA LEU A 137 2.22 -2.96 -8.36
C LEU A 137 2.18 -2.25 -9.72
N ALA A 138 1.26 -2.67 -10.60
CA ALA A 138 1.06 -2.05 -11.91
C ALA A 138 0.59 -0.58 -11.76
N PHE A 139 -0.33 -0.31 -10.84
CA PHE A 139 -0.76 1.04 -10.50
C PHE A 139 0.42 1.90 -10.03
N TRP A 140 1.20 1.42 -9.07
CA TRP A 140 2.33 2.15 -8.52
C TRP A 140 3.38 2.47 -9.60
N LYS A 141 3.77 1.46 -10.40
CA LYS A 141 4.69 1.64 -11.53
C LYS A 141 4.18 2.70 -12.52
N THR A 142 2.93 2.59 -12.92
CA THR A 142 2.30 3.54 -13.86
C THR A 142 2.23 4.95 -13.27
N TYR A 143 1.90 5.08 -12.01
CA TYR A 143 1.81 6.36 -11.33
C TYR A 143 3.17 7.08 -11.29
N ILE A 144 4.26 6.38 -10.94
CA ILE A 144 5.61 6.93 -10.94
C ILE A 144 6.04 7.32 -12.37
N ALA A 145 5.87 6.42 -13.34
CA ALA A 145 6.22 6.68 -14.73
C ALA A 145 5.50 7.92 -15.29
N ASN A 146 4.24 8.12 -14.90
CA ASN A 146 3.49 9.30 -15.31
C ASN A 146 4.00 10.60 -14.65
N GLN A 147 4.50 10.57 -13.41
CA GLN A 147 5.16 11.74 -12.82
C GLN A 147 6.43 12.12 -13.61
N ILE A 148 7.22 11.13 -14.01
CA ILE A 148 8.43 11.33 -14.81
C ILE A 148 8.08 11.89 -16.20
N LYS A 149 7.09 11.32 -16.90
CA LYS A 149 6.62 11.83 -18.20
C LYS A 149 6.19 13.29 -18.11
N ARG A 150 5.46 13.66 -17.06
CA ARG A 150 5.07 15.07 -16.82
C ARG A 150 6.28 15.97 -16.59
N GLY A 151 7.30 15.47 -15.84
CA GLY A 151 8.54 16.21 -15.64
C GLY A 151 9.32 16.43 -16.93
N ILE A 152 9.37 15.45 -17.83
CA ILE A 152 9.96 15.59 -19.17
C ILE A 152 9.20 16.64 -19.98
N GLN A 153 7.86 16.58 -20.00
CA GLN A 153 7.02 17.53 -20.73
C GLN A 153 7.16 18.98 -20.23
N ARG A 154 7.50 19.16 -18.95
CA ARG A 154 7.72 20.48 -18.33
C ARG A 154 9.18 20.96 -18.43
N GLY A 155 10.08 20.17 -18.99
CA GLY A 155 11.52 20.47 -19.02
C GLY A 155 12.20 20.38 -17.64
N GLU A 156 11.59 19.73 -16.68
CA GLU A 156 12.15 19.49 -15.33
C GLU A 156 13.06 18.26 -15.28
N ILE A 157 12.79 17.28 -16.16
CA ILE A 157 13.49 15.99 -16.25
C ILE A 157 14.06 15.84 -17.67
N ARG A 158 15.28 15.31 -17.77
CA ARG A 158 15.98 15.07 -19.03
C ARG A 158 15.15 14.20 -19.98
N THR A 159 15.10 14.57 -21.25
CA THR A 159 14.36 13.84 -22.30
C THR A 159 14.88 12.45 -22.57
N THR A 160 16.14 12.17 -22.21
CA THR A 160 16.78 10.85 -22.31
C THR A 160 16.34 9.87 -21.22
N THR A 161 15.57 10.33 -20.21
CA THR A 161 15.11 9.50 -19.11
C THR A 161 14.05 8.51 -19.59
N ASN A 162 14.23 7.21 -19.30
CA ASN A 162 13.21 6.19 -19.51
C ASN A 162 12.26 6.11 -18.28
N PRO A 163 10.99 6.54 -18.39
CA PRO A 163 10.09 6.57 -17.24
C PRO A 163 9.79 5.21 -16.62
N THR A 164 9.73 4.17 -17.44
CA THR A 164 9.43 2.80 -16.97
C THR A 164 10.61 2.21 -16.21
N GLU A 165 11.82 2.39 -16.72
CA GLU A 165 13.06 1.93 -16.09
C GLU A 165 13.23 2.57 -14.69
N VAL A 166 13.12 3.89 -14.61
CA VAL A 166 13.23 4.61 -13.33
C VAL A 166 12.15 4.15 -12.35
N ALA A 167 10.90 3.94 -12.81
CA ALA A 167 9.83 3.45 -11.94
C ALA A 167 10.13 2.05 -11.38
N VAL A 168 10.65 1.13 -12.20
CA VAL A 168 11.05 -0.21 -11.77
C VAL A 168 12.19 -0.14 -10.74
N ILE A 169 13.25 0.63 -11.04
CA ILE A 169 14.39 0.78 -10.13
C ILE A 169 13.94 1.37 -8.79
N LEU A 170 13.11 2.43 -8.81
CA LEU A 170 12.60 3.05 -7.59
C LEU A 170 11.84 2.05 -6.71
N ILE A 171 10.92 1.30 -7.29
CA ILE A 171 10.14 0.29 -6.57
C ILE A 171 11.06 -0.79 -6.00
N SER A 172 11.98 -1.32 -6.81
CA SER A 172 12.90 -2.37 -6.39
C SER A 172 13.81 -1.94 -5.23
N LEU A 173 14.31 -0.70 -5.25
CA LEU A 173 15.10 -0.14 -4.16
C LEU A 173 14.29 0.02 -2.87
N VAL A 174 13.05 0.54 -2.98
CA VAL A 174 12.16 0.71 -1.83
C VAL A 174 11.83 -0.64 -1.20
N GLU A 175 11.35 -1.60 -1.99
CA GLU A 175 10.91 -2.89 -1.47
C GLU A 175 12.07 -3.73 -0.92
N GLY A 176 13.21 -3.77 -1.61
CA GLY A 176 14.41 -4.45 -1.12
C GLY A 176 14.93 -3.85 0.19
N ALA A 177 14.88 -2.53 0.33
CA ALA A 177 15.31 -1.85 1.55
C ALA A 177 14.33 -2.09 2.73
N ILE A 178 13.01 -2.12 2.47
CA ILE A 178 12.00 -2.47 3.47
C ILE A 178 12.23 -3.90 3.97
N MET A 179 12.41 -4.85 3.06
CA MET A 179 12.70 -6.24 3.41
C MET A 179 13.92 -6.35 4.34
N GLN A 180 15.03 -5.73 3.97
CA GLN A 180 16.26 -5.75 4.78
C GLN A 180 16.02 -5.11 6.17
N ALA A 181 15.38 -3.96 6.23
CA ALA A 181 15.11 -3.28 7.50
C ALA A 181 14.18 -4.10 8.41
N LYS A 182 13.20 -4.82 7.86
CA LYS A 182 12.32 -5.71 8.63
C LYS A 182 13.07 -6.91 9.20
N VAL A 183 13.90 -7.56 8.40
CA VAL A 183 14.63 -8.77 8.80
C VAL A 183 15.71 -8.44 9.82
N THR A 184 16.43 -7.34 9.63
CA THR A 184 17.52 -6.94 10.54
C THR A 184 17.02 -6.19 11.79
N GLY A 185 15.81 -5.66 11.76
CA GLY A 185 15.28 -4.76 12.79
C GLY A 185 15.99 -3.40 12.83
N LYS A 186 16.82 -3.07 11.82
CA LYS A 186 17.63 -1.85 11.77
C LYS A 186 17.26 -0.97 10.59
N PRO A 187 17.20 0.36 10.75
CA PRO A 187 16.89 1.28 9.66
C PRO A 187 18.12 1.65 8.81
N THR A 188 19.28 1.04 9.04
CA THR A 188 20.55 1.44 8.40
C THR A 188 20.51 1.20 6.89
N GLU A 189 20.15 -0.01 6.46
CA GLU A 189 20.07 -0.40 5.06
C GLU A 189 19.02 0.42 4.31
N LEU A 190 17.91 0.66 4.97
CA LEU A 190 16.84 1.51 4.44
C LEU A 190 17.33 2.95 4.20
N ARG A 191 18.04 3.54 5.16
CA ARG A 191 18.62 4.90 4.99
C ARG A 191 19.62 4.97 3.86
N ILE A 192 20.47 3.96 3.72
CA ILE A 192 21.45 3.89 2.62
C ILE A 192 20.71 3.86 1.28
N ALA A 193 19.73 2.98 1.11
CA ALA A 193 18.98 2.85 -0.13
C ALA A 193 18.17 4.12 -0.45
N MET A 194 17.53 4.73 0.54
CA MET A 194 16.76 5.95 0.34
C MET A 194 17.64 7.16 0.02
N ASN A 195 18.84 7.25 0.59
CA ASN A 195 19.81 8.29 0.24
C ASN A 195 20.33 8.11 -1.21
N TYR A 196 20.54 6.87 -1.64
CA TYR A 196 20.92 6.59 -3.02
C TYR A 196 19.77 6.93 -3.99
N LEU A 197 18.56 6.55 -3.64
CA LEU A 197 17.36 6.88 -4.44
C LEU A 197 17.14 8.39 -4.57
N GLU A 198 17.39 9.17 -3.51
CA GLU A 198 17.36 10.64 -3.60
C GLU A 198 18.35 11.18 -4.63
N LYS A 199 19.62 10.71 -4.60
CA LYS A 199 20.64 11.11 -5.57
C LYS A 199 20.21 10.77 -7.00
N LEU A 200 19.74 9.53 -7.22
CA LEU A 200 19.27 9.07 -8.51
C LEU A 200 18.13 9.97 -9.04
N ILE A 201 17.17 10.33 -8.20
CA ILE A 201 16.06 11.22 -8.59
C ILE A 201 16.57 12.64 -8.92
N ILE A 202 17.50 13.18 -8.12
CA ILE A 202 18.08 14.52 -8.37
C ILE A 202 18.85 14.54 -9.68
N GLU A 203 19.56 13.46 -10.02
CA GLU A 203 20.29 13.31 -11.28
C GLU A 203 19.38 13.26 -12.52
N LEU A 204 18.09 13.05 -12.38
CA LEU A 204 17.15 13.14 -13.50
C LEU A 204 16.91 14.58 -13.97
N LYS A 205 17.25 15.58 -13.13
CA LYS A 205 17.02 16.98 -13.41
C LYS A 205 17.82 17.46 -14.64
N VAL A 206 17.21 18.37 -15.40
CA VAL A 206 17.89 19.09 -16.50
C VAL A 206 18.96 20.01 -15.96
#